data_451c5918881c90a32172a64a46bc8a0a
#
_entry.id   451c5918881c90a32172a64a46bc8a0a
#
_cell.length_a   1.000
_cell.length_b   1.000
_cell.length_c   1.000
_cell.angle_alpha   90.00
_cell.angle_beta   90.00
_cell.angle_gamma   90.00
#
_symmetry.space_group_name_H-M   'P 1'
#
loop_
_entity.id
_entity.type
_entity.pdbx_description
1 polymer ?
#
loop_
_entity_poly.entity_id
_entity_poly.type
_entity_poly.pdbx_seq_one_letter_code
_entity_poly.pdbx_strand_id
1 'polypeptide(L)' 'MAKVENDLDIYYSAGNVNTQRQENELTAIMKTRNSAVWKLISTSTAIVDTKNQFSNLYLFWEKN' A
#
# COMPACT_ATOMS: atom_id res chain seq x y z
N MET A 1 -12.59 9.28 25.12
CA MET A 1 -12.12 8.02 24.52
C MET A 1 -11.57 8.31 23.13
N ALA A 2 -10.34 7.89 22.87
CA ALA A 2 -9.73 8.11 21.54
C ALA A 2 -10.45 7.26 20.49
N LYS A 3 -10.79 7.85 19.38
CA LYS A 3 -11.45 7.16 18.27
C LYS A 3 -10.39 6.66 17.31
N VAL A 4 -10.40 5.36 17.03
CA VAL A 4 -9.48 4.75 16.06
C VAL A 4 -10.10 4.82 14.68
N GLU A 5 -9.33 5.31 13.72
CA GLU A 5 -9.73 5.35 12.33
C GLU A 5 -8.93 4.33 11.54
N ASN A 6 -9.56 3.72 10.55
CA ASN A 6 -8.91 2.76 9.66
C ASN A 6 -9.08 3.21 8.22
N ASP A 7 -8.06 2.93 7.41
CA ASP A 7 -8.11 3.22 5.99
C ASP A 7 -7.32 2.16 5.21
N LEU A 8 -7.51 2.14 3.92
CA LEU A 8 -6.91 1.16 3.04
C LEU A 8 -6.38 1.82 1.79
N ASP A 9 -5.13 1.55 1.46
CA ASP A 9 -4.57 1.87 0.15
C ASP A 9 -4.40 0.59 -0.65
N ILE A 10 -4.69 0.66 -1.94
CA ILE A 10 -4.48 -0.45 -2.85
C ILE A 10 -3.46 -0.02 -3.89
N TYR A 11 -2.31 -0.68 -3.89
CA TYR A 11 -1.26 -0.43 -4.87
C TYR A 11 -1.30 -1.51 -5.95
N TYR A 12 -1.51 -1.08 -7.18
CA TYR A 12 -1.59 -1.96 -8.32
C TYR A 12 -0.20 -2.13 -8.96
N SER A 13 0.25 -3.38 -9.09
CA SER A 13 1.58 -3.68 -9.59
C SER A 13 1.51 -4.62 -10.79
N ALA A 14 2.28 -4.31 -11.82
CA ALA A 14 2.48 -5.19 -12.97
C ALA A 14 3.86 -5.85 -12.86
N GLY A 15 3.94 -7.13 -13.22
CA GLY A 15 5.16 -7.92 -13.00
C GLY A 15 6.39 -7.45 -13.75
N ASN A 16 6.22 -6.69 -14.82
CA ASN A 16 7.33 -6.16 -15.60
C ASN A 16 7.62 -4.69 -15.32
N VAL A 17 7.08 -4.15 -14.23
CA VAL A 17 7.34 -2.77 -13.83
C VAL A 17 8.75 -2.66 -13.22
N ASN A 18 9.41 -1.54 -13.47
CA ASN A 18 10.73 -1.25 -12.91
C ASN A 18 10.65 -1.23 -11.38
N THR A 19 11.49 -2.03 -10.72
CA THR A 19 11.52 -2.17 -9.27
C THR A 19 11.79 -0.84 -8.57
N GLN A 20 12.69 -0.03 -9.10
CA GLN A 20 13.01 1.27 -8.53
C GLN A 20 11.80 2.19 -8.54
N ARG A 21 11.03 2.15 -9.60
CA ARG A 21 9.79 2.93 -9.71
C ARG A 21 8.77 2.49 -8.66
N GLN A 22 8.62 1.19 -8.45
CA GLN A 22 7.71 0.65 -7.42
C GLN A 22 8.14 1.10 -6.03
N GLU A 23 9.43 1.03 -5.73
CA GLU A 23 9.95 1.49 -4.44
C GLU A 23 9.67 2.97 -4.23
N ASN A 24 9.87 3.79 -5.25
CA ASN A 24 9.62 5.22 -5.16
C ASN A 24 8.15 5.53 -4.90
N GLU A 25 7.25 4.84 -5.60
CA GLU A 25 5.81 5.02 -5.43
C GLU A 25 5.34 4.59 -4.05
N LEU A 26 5.81 3.44 -3.57
CA LEU A 26 5.46 2.94 -2.23
C LEU A 26 6.01 3.85 -1.14
N THR A 27 7.24 4.33 -1.32
CA THR A 27 7.85 5.28 -0.39
C THR A 27 7.03 6.56 -0.30
N ALA A 28 6.54 7.07 -1.44
CA ALA A 28 5.71 8.26 -1.47
C ALA A 28 4.39 8.05 -0.71
N ILE A 29 3.75 6.90 -0.88
CA ILE A 29 2.52 6.56 -0.15
C ILE A 29 2.79 6.53 1.36
N MET A 30 3.87 5.88 1.77
CA MET A 30 4.25 5.78 3.18
C MET A 30 4.56 7.15 3.78
N LYS A 31 5.27 8.00 3.06
CA LYS A 31 5.58 9.36 3.51
C LYS A 31 4.30 10.16 3.73
N THR A 32 3.38 10.11 2.78
CA THR A 32 2.11 10.81 2.86
C THR A 32 1.32 10.37 4.09
N ARG A 33 1.22 9.05 4.30
CA ARG A 33 0.50 8.50 5.45
C ARG A 33 1.18 8.84 6.77
N ASN A 34 2.50 8.74 6.83
CA ASN A 34 3.25 9.07 8.05
C ASN A 34 3.11 10.55 8.41
N SER A 35 3.10 11.44 7.44
CA SER A 35 2.89 12.88 7.67
C SER A 35 1.52 13.17 8.26
N ALA A 36 0.52 12.35 7.95
CA ALA A 36 -0.83 12.47 8.48
C ALA A 36 -1.05 11.58 9.72
N VAL A 37 0.02 11.12 10.35
CA VAL A 37 0.06 10.27 11.55
C VAL A 37 -0.66 8.93 11.41
N TRP A 38 -0.78 8.42 10.20
CA TRP A 38 -1.25 7.07 9.96
C TRP A 38 -0.16 6.06 10.27
N LYS A 39 -0.54 4.92 10.83
CA LYS A 39 0.37 3.82 11.14
C LYS A 39 0.03 2.61 10.27
N LEU A 40 1.02 2.04 9.61
CA LEU A 40 0.82 0.82 8.82
C LEU A 40 0.71 -0.36 9.79
N ILE A 41 -0.42 -1.06 9.76
CA ILE A 41 -0.68 -2.18 10.66
C ILE A 41 -0.61 -3.53 9.99
N SER A 42 -0.80 -3.60 8.68
CA SER A 42 -0.77 -4.87 7.97
C SER A 42 -0.65 -4.65 6.47
N THR A 43 -0.14 -5.65 5.77
CA THR A 43 -0.12 -5.69 4.31
C THR A 43 -0.61 -7.04 3.82
N SER A 44 -1.17 -7.06 2.62
CA SER A 44 -1.61 -8.29 1.98
C SER A 44 -1.42 -8.14 0.48
N THR A 45 -1.17 -9.26 -0.20
CA THR A 45 -0.98 -9.26 -1.65
C THR A 45 -1.94 -10.25 -2.28
N ALA A 46 -2.59 -9.86 -3.38
CA ALA A 46 -3.45 -10.73 -4.15
C ALA A 46 -3.05 -10.68 -5.61
N ILE A 47 -2.91 -11.85 -6.23
CA ILE A 47 -2.62 -11.96 -7.65
C ILE A 47 -3.95 -11.82 -8.40
N VAL A 48 -4.05 -10.80 -9.26
CA VAL A 48 -5.26 -10.49 -10.01
C VAL A 48 -5.25 -11.17 -11.38
N ASP A 49 -4.08 -11.25 -12.00
CA ASP A 49 -3.93 -11.85 -13.33
C ASP A 49 -2.56 -12.53 -13.40
N THR A 50 -2.57 -13.86 -13.39
CA THR A 50 -1.33 -14.65 -13.41
C THR A 50 -0.63 -14.58 -14.77
N LYS A 51 -1.39 -14.45 -15.85
CA LYS A 51 -0.85 -14.43 -17.20
C LYS A 51 0.00 -13.18 -17.44
N ASN A 52 -0.49 -12.02 -16.98
CA ASN A 52 0.20 -10.74 -17.13
C ASN A 52 0.96 -10.33 -15.87
N GLN A 53 0.94 -11.15 -14.85
CA GLN A 53 1.63 -10.92 -13.57
C GLN A 53 1.18 -9.64 -12.86
N PHE A 54 -0.12 -9.34 -12.95
CA PHE A 54 -0.70 -8.23 -12.24
C PHE A 54 -1.08 -8.64 -10.82
N SER A 55 -0.80 -7.77 -9.87
CA SER A 55 -1.15 -8.01 -8.48
C SER A 55 -1.57 -6.70 -7.80
N ASN A 56 -2.36 -6.85 -6.73
CA ASN A 56 -2.71 -5.75 -5.85
C ASN A 56 -1.98 -5.92 -4.52
N LEU A 57 -1.39 -4.85 -4.03
CA LEU A 57 -0.84 -4.80 -2.68
C LEU A 57 -1.76 -3.93 -1.84
N TYR A 58 -2.28 -4.52 -0.76
CA TYR A 58 -3.20 -3.86 0.15
C TYR A 58 -2.41 -3.37 1.36
N LEU A 59 -2.55 -2.08 1.67
CA LEU A 59 -1.88 -1.46 2.81
C LEU A 59 -2.94 -1.00 3.79
N PHE A 60 -2.97 -1.62 4.96
CA PHE A 60 -3.96 -1.32 6.00
C PHE A 60 -3.38 -0.35 7.01
N TRP A 61 -4.09 0.74 7.25
CA TRP A 61 -3.63 1.85 8.07
C TRP A 61 -4.55 2.08 9.26
N GLU A 62 -3.96 2.56 10.34
CA GLU A 62 -4.68 2.92 11.56
C GLU A 62 -4.20 4.28 12.04
N LYS A 63 -5.13 5.05 12.56
CA LYS A 63 -4.84 6.37 13.12
C LYS A 63 -5.67 6.59 14.37
N ASN A 64 -5.02 7.04 15.42
CA ASN A 64 -5.66 7.40 16.67
C ASN A 64 -6.00 8.88 16.73
#